data_a6a7f5d4601da7516c88574dad88106e
#
_entry.id   a6a7f5d4601da7516c88574dad88106e
#
_cell.length_a   1.000
_cell.length_b   1.000
_cell.length_c   1.000
_cell.angle_alpha   90.00
_cell.angle_beta   90.00
_cell.angle_gamma   90.00
#
_symmetry.space_group_name_H-M   'P 1'
#
loop_
_entity.id
_entity.type
_entity.pdbx_description
1 polymer ?
#
loop_
_entity_poly.entity_id
_entity_poly.type
_entity_poly.pdbx_seq_one_letter_code
_entity_poly.pdbx_strand_id
1 'polypeptide(L)'
;MIRFKLLTIVVVLTTAPMIHKAQSQRECYNTVSFCETQKKMGFTRNMQSLSGAFEQGDTSVVQIIVYKNMEYRISVCSPSNPELLGQFQFKIAEDVTKGVWKETTQKFLDEDGVEQTKTTRKRVYEKNEVVRYDNSQDEMSQEFVFQSNQTRKLKVKVYVPESEGGEMSAGMSGSSYACVGLLIEHQPGVVSGFNR
;
A
#
# COMPACT_ATOMS: atom_id res chain seq x y z
N MET A 1 4.31 49.79 -17.08
CA MET A 1 3.24 49.19 -16.24
C MET A 1 2.67 47.86 -16.75
N ILE A 2 2.95 47.41 -17.97
CA ILE A 2 2.39 46.19 -18.56
C ILE A 2 3.15 44.91 -18.12
N ARG A 3 4.42 44.98 -17.79
CA ARG A 3 5.24 43.80 -17.39
C ARG A 3 4.94 43.27 -15.99
N PHE A 4 4.40 44.08 -15.08
CA PHE A 4 4.05 43.64 -13.73
C PHE A 4 2.75 42.82 -13.67
N LYS A 5 1.80 43.05 -14.59
CA LYS A 5 0.54 42.31 -14.65
C LYS A 5 0.69 40.89 -15.22
N LEU A 6 1.70 40.68 -16.09
CA LEU A 6 1.97 39.35 -16.66
C LEU A 6 2.58 38.39 -15.62
N LEU A 7 3.43 38.90 -14.72
CA LEU A 7 4.07 38.09 -13.68
C LEU A 7 3.08 37.54 -12.63
N THR A 8 2.09 38.38 -12.30
CA THR A 8 1.04 37.97 -11.32
C THR A 8 0.12 36.89 -11.87
N ILE A 9 -0.18 36.89 -13.17
CA ILE A 9 -1.03 35.88 -13.81
C ILE A 9 -0.32 34.54 -13.88
N VAL A 10 0.99 34.51 -14.15
CA VAL A 10 1.77 33.27 -14.22
C VAL A 10 1.88 32.59 -12.84
N VAL A 11 2.05 33.37 -11.76
CA VAL A 11 2.13 32.82 -10.39
C VAL A 11 0.79 32.22 -9.94
N VAL A 12 -0.35 32.79 -10.32
CA VAL A 12 -1.67 32.27 -9.98
C VAL A 12 -1.98 30.98 -10.75
N LEU A 13 -1.55 30.85 -12.01
CA LEU A 13 -1.79 29.65 -12.80
C LEU A 13 -0.99 28.43 -12.33
N THR A 14 0.19 28.63 -11.73
CA THR A 14 1.04 27.51 -11.27
C THR A 14 0.64 26.96 -9.90
N THR A 15 -0.15 27.70 -9.10
CA THR A 15 -0.57 27.25 -7.77
C THR A 15 -1.92 26.55 -7.76
N ALA A 16 -2.72 26.68 -8.82
CA ALA A 16 -4.08 26.09 -8.91
C ALA A 16 -4.12 24.55 -8.70
N PRO A 17 -3.22 23.74 -9.30
CA PRO A 17 -3.30 22.28 -9.13
C PRO A 17 -2.98 21.77 -7.71
N MET A 18 -2.19 22.53 -6.93
CA MET A 18 -1.88 22.12 -5.55
C MET A 18 -3.04 22.31 -4.57
N ILE A 19 -3.93 23.26 -4.84
CA ILE A 19 -5.07 23.57 -3.96
C ILE A 19 -6.11 22.42 -4.03
N HIS A 20 -6.36 21.86 -5.19
CA HIS A 20 -7.33 20.77 -5.36
C HIS A 20 -6.93 19.48 -4.64
N LYS A 21 -5.65 19.09 -4.67
CA LYS A 21 -5.16 17.90 -3.93
C LYS A 21 -5.28 18.05 -2.41
N ALA A 22 -5.07 19.25 -1.88
CA ALA A 22 -5.20 19.50 -0.45
C ALA A 22 -6.67 19.48 0.03
N GLN A 23 -7.60 19.82 -0.82
CA GLN A 23 -9.04 19.85 -0.50
C GLN A 23 -9.62 18.43 -0.44
N SER A 24 -9.31 17.57 -1.41
CA SER A 24 -9.77 16.17 -1.44
C SER A 24 -9.28 15.36 -0.24
N GLN A 25 -8.04 15.59 0.21
CA GLN A 25 -7.51 14.93 1.41
C GLN A 25 -8.25 15.34 2.70
N ARG A 26 -8.72 16.59 2.81
CA ARG A 26 -9.50 17.03 3.96
C ARG A 26 -10.87 16.35 4.04
N GLU A 27 -11.50 16.13 2.93
CA GLU A 27 -12.82 15.51 2.85
C GLU A 27 -12.77 14.02 3.23
N CYS A 28 -11.68 13.31 2.87
CA CYS A 28 -11.50 11.90 3.14
C CYS A 28 -10.85 11.59 4.50
N TYR A 29 -10.45 12.60 5.25
CA TYR A 29 -9.62 12.50 6.47
C TYR A 29 -10.17 11.52 7.52
N ASN A 30 -11.47 11.33 7.62
CA ASN A 30 -12.08 10.52 8.69
C ASN A 30 -12.81 9.27 8.19
N THR A 31 -12.61 8.88 6.94
CA THR A 31 -13.31 7.76 6.28
C THR A 31 -13.23 6.46 7.07
N VAL A 32 -12.05 6.14 7.60
CA VAL A 32 -11.83 4.89 8.36
C VAL A 32 -12.66 4.78 9.65
N SER A 33 -13.17 5.89 10.17
CA SER A 33 -14.03 5.88 11.37
C SER A 33 -15.44 5.36 11.07
N PHE A 34 -15.81 5.31 9.81
CA PHE A 34 -17.09 4.79 9.33
C PHE A 34 -16.99 3.36 8.80
N CYS A 35 -15.78 2.77 8.75
CA CYS A 35 -15.60 1.37 8.40
C CYS A 35 -16.16 0.46 9.50
N GLU A 36 -16.68 -0.69 9.10
CA GLU A 36 -17.23 -1.69 10.02
C GLU A 36 -16.14 -2.31 10.87
N THR A 37 -16.29 -2.25 12.19
CA THR A 37 -15.35 -2.81 13.16
C THR A 37 -15.85 -4.13 13.72
N GLN A 38 -14.95 -5.06 14.05
CA GLN A 38 -15.28 -6.38 14.62
C GLN A 38 -15.02 -6.45 16.15
N LYS A 39 -15.43 -5.41 16.85
CA LYS A 39 -15.28 -5.31 18.33
C LYS A 39 -15.90 -6.50 19.09
N LYS A 40 -17.04 -7.02 18.60
CA LYS A 40 -17.71 -8.18 19.22
C LYS A 40 -16.88 -9.46 19.17
N MET A 41 -15.93 -9.54 18.24
CA MET A 41 -14.99 -10.65 18.09
C MET A 41 -13.68 -10.44 18.86
N GLY A 42 -13.56 -9.35 19.63
CA GLY A 42 -12.37 -9.04 20.44
C GLY A 42 -11.33 -8.15 19.71
N PHE A 43 -11.56 -7.81 18.45
CA PHE A 43 -10.65 -6.93 17.72
C PHE A 43 -10.70 -5.49 18.23
N THR A 44 -9.54 -4.86 18.29
CA THR A 44 -9.37 -3.44 18.60
C THR A 44 -8.71 -2.74 17.44
N ARG A 45 -9.17 -1.50 17.16
CA ARG A 45 -8.60 -0.68 16.07
C ARG A 45 -7.14 -0.37 16.35
N ASN A 46 -6.29 -0.62 15.36
CA ASN A 46 -4.89 -0.26 15.39
C ASN A 46 -4.69 1.20 14.95
N MET A 47 -3.74 1.90 15.57
CA MET A 47 -3.41 3.28 15.23
C MET A 47 -2.80 3.45 13.83
N GLN A 48 -2.38 2.37 13.19
CA GLN A 48 -1.92 2.37 11.80
C GLN A 48 -3.06 2.40 10.77
N SER A 49 -4.33 2.40 11.24
CA SER A 49 -5.50 2.58 10.38
C SER A 49 -5.49 3.98 9.77
N LEU A 50 -5.73 4.08 8.48
CA LEU A 50 -5.59 5.30 7.69
C LEU A 50 -6.84 5.62 6.89
N SER A 51 -7.04 6.91 6.64
CA SER A 51 -8.01 7.43 5.67
C SER A 51 -7.27 8.22 4.61
N GLY A 52 -7.76 8.21 3.39
CA GLY A 52 -7.17 9.01 2.33
C GLY A 52 -8.07 9.16 1.11
N ALA A 53 -7.72 10.15 0.29
CA ALA A 53 -8.22 10.28 -1.06
C ALA A 53 -7.32 9.47 -1.98
N PHE A 54 -7.89 8.52 -2.69
CA PHE A 54 -7.20 7.62 -3.59
C PHE A 54 -7.60 7.95 -5.02
N GLU A 55 -6.62 8.14 -5.87
CA GLU A 55 -6.86 8.37 -7.29
C GLU A 55 -7.41 7.09 -7.94
N GLN A 56 -8.47 7.22 -8.73
CA GLN A 56 -9.05 6.10 -9.47
C GLN A 56 -8.08 5.65 -10.56
N GLY A 57 -8.03 4.35 -10.82
CA GLY A 57 -7.09 3.74 -11.76
C GLY A 57 -5.67 3.59 -11.22
N ASP A 58 -5.39 4.05 -9.98
CA ASP A 58 -4.05 3.98 -9.39
C ASP A 58 -3.98 3.01 -8.20
N THR A 59 -2.75 2.63 -7.85
CA THR A 59 -2.44 1.75 -6.72
C THR A 59 -1.71 2.51 -5.63
N SER A 60 -2.36 2.68 -4.51
CA SER A 60 -1.75 3.25 -3.32
C SER A 60 -1.09 2.17 -2.46
N VAL A 61 0.08 2.50 -1.88
CA VAL A 61 0.85 1.57 -1.06
C VAL A 61 1.04 2.13 0.34
N VAL A 62 0.63 1.36 1.33
CA VAL A 62 0.80 1.68 2.75
C VAL A 62 1.69 0.63 3.41
N GLN A 63 2.66 1.07 4.21
CA GLN A 63 3.47 0.17 5.04
C GLN A 63 2.90 0.09 6.44
N ILE A 64 2.76 -1.15 6.94
CA ILE A 64 2.31 -1.44 8.30
C ILE A 64 3.30 -2.35 9.01
N ILE A 65 3.29 -2.30 10.34
CA ILE A 65 4.07 -3.20 11.19
C ILE A 65 3.10 -4.15 11.88
N VAL A 66 3.34 -5.45 11.71
CA VAL A 66 2.63 -6.50 12.42
C VAL A 66 3.55 -7.15 13.45
N TYR A 67 3.03 -7.46 14.63
CA TYR A 67 3.79 -8.03 15.74
C TYR A 67 3.54 -9.52 15.87
N LYS A 68 4.56 -10.23 16.30
CA LYS A 68 4.48 -11.67 16.56
C LYS A 68 3.36 -12.00 17.55
N ASN A 69 2.67 -13.11 17.31
CA ASN A 69 1.58 -13.65 18.15
C ASN A 69 0.34 -12.74 18.26
N MET A 70 0.20 -11.78 17.36
CA MET A 70 -1.01 -10.99 17.22
C MET A 70 -1.80 -11.47 16.01
N GLU A 71 -3.09 -11.47 16.12
CA GLU A 71 -4.02 -11.66 15.02
C GLU A 71 -4.44 -10.29 14.49
N TYR A 72 -4.42 -10.15 13.18
CA TYR A 72 -4.75 -8.92 12.48
C TYR A 72 -5.94 -9.14 11.55
N ARG A 73 -6.82 -8.16 11.52
CA ARG A 73 -7.84 -8.01 10.49
C ARG A 73 -7.53 -6.72 9.73
N ILE A 74 -7.38 -6.84 8.42
CA ILE A 74 -7.18 -5.71 7.52
C ILE A 74 -8.40 -5.64 6.61
N SER A 75 -9.06 -4.48 6.56
CA SER A 75 -10.19 -4.28 5.68
C SER A 75 -10.09 -2.94 4.96
N VAL A 76 -10.58 -2.93 3.72
CA VAL A 76 -10.68 -1.74 2.86
C VAL A 76 -12.15 -1.36 2.75
N CYS A 77 -12.47 -0.10 2.98
CA CYS A 77 -13.85 0.39 2.90
C CYS A 77 -13.91 1.77 2.24
N SER A 78 -15.04 2.09 1.64
CA SER A 78 -15.35 3.41 1.12
C SER A 78 -16.80 3.75 1.40
N PRO A 79 -17.14 4.15 2.63
CA PRO A 79 -18.53 4.45 3.01
C PRO A 79 -19.17 5.59 2.22
N SER A 80 -18.36 6.50 1.70
CA SER A 80 -18.82 7.63 0.87
C SER A 80 -19.08 7.24 -0.59
N ASN A 81 -18.57 6.08 -1.00
CA ASN A 81 -18.68 5.57 -2.37
C ASN A 81 -19.13 4.10 -2.32
N PRO A 82 -20.39 3.82 -1.95
CA PRO A 82 -20.90 2.46 -1.77
C PRO A 82 -20.88 1.64 -3.06
N GLU A 83 -20.88 2.29 -4.22
CA GLU A 83 -20.74 1.65 -5.52
C GLU A 83 -19.40 0.96 -5.73
N LEU A 84 -18.36 1.39 -5.03
CA LEU A 84 -17.03 0.77 -5.08
C LEU A 84 -16.89 -0.44 -4.12
N LEU A 85 -17.92 -0.70 -3.32
CA LEU A 85 -17.88 -1.82 -2.37
C LEU A 85 -17.74 -3.14 -3.12
N GLY A 86 -16.76 -3.97 -2.73
CA GLY A 86 -16.46 -5.23 -3.42
C GLY A 86 -15.63 -5.08 -4.70
N GLN A 87 -15.25 -3.86 -5.09
CA GLN A 87 -14.46 -3.63 -6.31
C GLN A 87 -12.98 -3.30 -6.03
N PHE A 88 -12.62 -2.98 -4.79
CA PHE A 88 -11.23 -2.72 -4.45
C PHE A 88 -10.39 -3.98 -4.60
N GLN A 89 -9.30 -3.89 -5.37
CA GLN A 89 -8.27 -4.92 -5.30
C GLN A 89 -7.28 -4.53 -4.22
N PHE A 90 -7.05 -5.43 -3.27
CA PHE A 90 -5.98 -5.21 -2.32
C PHE A 90 -5.08 -6.43 -2.16
N LYS A 91 -3.80 -6.16 -1.99
CA LYS A 91 -2.76 -7.16 -1.81
C LYS A 91 -1.94 -6.84 -0.58
N ILE A 92 -1.54 -7.89 0.12
CA ILE A 92 -0.58 -7.79 1.21
C ILE A 92 0.73 -8.42 0.73
N ALA A 93 1.79 -7.65 0.74
CA ALA A 93 3.11 -8.07 0.28
C ALA A 93 4.17 -7.84 1.35
N GLU A 94 5.28 -8.55 1.24
CA GLU A 94 6.43 -8.48 2.13
C GLU A 94 7.72 -8.44 1.32
N ASP A 95 8.64 -7.57 1.72
CA ASP A 95 9.99 -7.57 1.18
C ASP A 95 10.84 -8.65 1.87
N VAL A 96 11.24 -9.66 1.13
CA VAL A 96 12.08 -10.75 1.61
C VAL A 96 13.47 -10.62 1.02
N THR A 97 14.49 -10.62 1.89
CA THR A 97 15.88 -10.60 1.44
C THR A 97 16.39 -12.03 1.32
N LYS A 98 16.80 -12.42 0.11
CA LYS A 98 17.41 -13.72 -0.18
C LYS A 98 18.87 -13.57 -0.54
N GLY A 99 19.72 -14.40 0.06
CA GLY A 99 21.12 -14.49 -0.34
C GLY A 99 21.25 -15.38 -1.58
N VAL A 100 21.73 -14.78 -2.67
CA VAL A 100 21.98 -15.48 -3.94
C VAL A 100 23.48 -15.49 -4.20
N TRP A 101 24.01 -16.62 -4.68
CA TRP A 101 25.40 -16.70 -5.11
C TRP A 101 25.51 -16.18 -6.54
N LYS A 102 26.31 -15.13 -6.75
CA LYS A 102 26.67 -14.64 -8.09
C LYS A 102 28.09 -15.00 -8.41
N GLU A 103 28.29 -15.55 -9.58
CA GLU A 103 29.61 -15.85 -10.14
C GLU A 103 30.01 -14.71 -11.08
N THR A 104 31.21 -14.20 -10.87
CA THR A 104 31.80 -13.17 -11.75
C THR A 104 33.08 -13.75 -12.30
N THR A 105 33.15 -13.84 -13.61
CA THR A 105 34.32 -14.33 -14.33
C THR A 105 35.11 -13.13 -14.86
N GLN A 106 36.36 -13.03 -14.50
CA GLN A 106 37.31 -12.04 -14.98
C GLN A 106 38.39 -12.71 -15.78
N LYS A 107 38.72 -12.18 -16.92
CA LYS A 107 39.86 -12.59 -17.73
C LYS A 107 41.02 -11.66 -17.43
N PHE A 108 42.19 -12.20 -17.25
CA PHE A 108 43.42 -11.46 -17.07
C PHE A 108 44.56 -12.19 -17.81
N LEU A 109 45.62 -11.47 -18.17
CA LEU A 109 46.84 -12.05 -18.72
C LEU A 109 47.78 -12.37 -17.56
N ASP A 110 48.34 -13.56 -17.57
CA ASP A 110 49.40 -13.93 -16.63
C ASP A 110 50.76 -13.30 -17.04
N GLU A 111 51.81 -13.59 -16.26
CA GLU A 111 53.14 -13.05 -16.49
C GLU A 111 53.77 -13.50 -17.83
N ASP A 112 53.30 -14.61 -18.37
CA ASP A 112 53.71 -15.17 -19.68
C ASP A 112 52.85 -14.68 -20.85
N GLY A 113 51.87 -13.76 -20.60
CA GLY A 113 50.96 -13.21 -21.61
C GLY A 113 49.84 -14.14 -22.02
N VAL A 114 49.58 -15.22 -21.28
CA VAL A 114 48.51 -16.19 -21.54
C VAL A 114 47.20 -15.73 -20.86
N GLU A 115 46.10 -15.75 -21.61
CA GLU A 115 44.80 -15.38 -21.08
C GLU A 115 44.32 -16.40 -20.04
N GLN A 116 44.16 -15.96 -18.82
CA GLN A 116 43.64 -16.73 -17.71
C GLN A 116 42.24 -16.27 -17.32
N THR A 117 41.46 -17.19 -16.79
CA THR A 117 40.08 -16.89 -16.35
C THR A 117 39.97 -17.19 -14.87
N LYS A 118 39.60 -16.17 -14.08
CA LYS A 118 39.33 -16.30 -12.66
C LYS A 118 37.84 -16.16 -12.39
N THR A 119 37.21 -17.21 -11.92
CA THR A 119 35.83 -17.19 -11.46
C THR A 119 35.79 -16.96 -9.96
N THR A 120 35.12 -15.88 -9.55
CA THR A 120 34.91 -15.53 -8.14
C THR A 120 33.44 -15.67 -7.80
N ARG A 121 33.15 -16.41 -6.73
CA ARG A 121 31.77 -16.60 -6.24
C ARG A 121 31.54 -15.72 -5.03
N LYS A 122 30.56 -14.79 -5.13
CA LYS A 122 30.21 -13.86 -4.05
C LYS A 122 28.75 -14.00 -3.69
N ARG A 123 28.44 -14.02 -2.39
CA ARG A 123 27.07 -13.98 -1.90
C ARG A 123 26.54 -12.55 -1.98
N VAL A 124 25.46 -12.34 -2.74
CA VAL A 124 24.77 -11.06 -2.90
C VAL A 124 23.39 -11.20 -2.30
N TYR A 125 22.92 -10.18 -1.60
CA TYR A 125 21.59 -10.17 -1.03
C TYR A 125 20.64 -9.41 -1.95
N GLU A 126 19.64 -10.12 -2.46
CA GLU A 126 18.60 -9.54 -3.32
C GLU A 126 17.30 -9.39 -2.53
N LYS A 127 16.68 -8.23 -2.67
CA LYS A 127 15.40 -7.92 -2.06
C LYS A 127 14.29 -8.20 -3.06
N ASN A 128 13.42 -9.14 -2.73
CA ASN A 128 12.29 -9.53 -3.56
C ASN A 128 10.98 -9.28 -2.80
N GLU A 129 10.00 -8.75 -3.49
CA GLU A 129 8.65 -8.62 -2.96
C GLU A 129 7.90 -9.94 -3.13
N VAL A 130 7.31 -10.43 -2.05
CA VAL A 130 6.49 -11.64 -2.04
C VAL A 130 5.07 -11.25 -1.65
N VAL A 131 4.10 -11.55 -2.52
CA VAL A 131 2.68 -11.38 -2.22
C VAL A 131 2.27 -12.48 -1.24
N ARG A 132 1.65 -12.09 -0.13
CA ARG A 132 1.13 -12.98 0.91
C ARG A 132 -0.36 -13.19 0.82
N TYR A 133 -1.07 -12.20 0.32
CA TYR A 133 -2.49 -12.24 0.08
C TYR A 133 -2.85 -11.39 -1.13
N ASP A 134 -3.79 -11.84 -1.91
CA ASP A 134 -4.36 -11.15 -3.06
C ASP A 134 -5.87 -11.43 -3.08
N ASN A 135 -6.69 -10.43 -2.83
CA ASN A 135 -8.13 -10.61 -2.75
C ASN A 135 -8.79 -10.96 -4.09
N SER A 136 -8.10 -10.74 -5.20
CA SER A 136 -8.59 -11.21 -6.52
C SER A 136 -8.66 -12.74 -6.62
N GLN A 137 -7.98 -13.45 -5.72
CA GLN A 137 -8.02 -14.91 -5.59
C GLN A 137 -8.97 -15.38 -4.47
N ASP A 138 -9.65 -14.45 -3.80
CA ASP A 138 -10.54 -14.67 -2.65
C ASP A 138 -11.86 -13.91 -2.85
N GLU A 139 -12.49 -14.12 -4.00
CA GLU A 139 -13.80 -13.57 -4.38
C GLU A 139 -13.94 -12.06 -4.16
N MET A 140 -12.84 -11.32 -4.33
CA MET A 140 -12.75 -9.89 -4.06
C MET A 140 -13.14 -9.50 -2.63
N SER A 141 -12.88 -10.38 -1.65
CA SER A 141 -13.09 -10.10 -0.24
C SER A 141 -12.45 -8.77 0.15
N GLN A 142 -13.20 -7.91 0.84
CA GLN A 142 -12.70 -6.59 1.28
C GLN A 142 -12.05 -6.66 2.66
N GLU A 143 -11.89 -7.84 3.21
CA GLU A 143 -11.20 -8.06 4.47
C GLU A 143 -10.34 -9.32 4.43
N PHE A 144 -9.28 -9.31 5.23
CA PHE A 144 -8.39 -10.46 5.43
C PHE A 144 -7.95 -10.55 6.89
N VAL A 145 -8.11 -11.74 7.46
CA VAL A 145 -7.71 -12.05 8.84
C VAL A 145 -6.53 -13.01 8.82
N PHE A 146 -5.49 -12.72 9.60
CA PHE A 146 -4.33 -13.59 9.71
C PHE A 146 -3.63 -13.43 11.06
N GLN A 147 -2.97 -14.49 11.52
CA GLN A 147 -2.09 -14.45 12.67
C GLN A 147 -0.63 -14.27 12.24
N SER A 148 0.07 -13.32 12.87
CA SER A 148 1.48 -13.09 12.58
C SER A 148 2.38 -13.96 13.47
N ASN A 149 3.21 -14.78 12.85
CA ASN A 149 4.19 -15.64 13.55
C ASN A 149 5.52 -14.93 13.84
N GLN A 150 5.70 -13.72 13.31
CA GLN A 150 6.90 -12.90 13.53
C GLN A 150 6.59 -11.41 13.39
N THR A 151 7.38 -10.57 14.05
CA THR A 151 7.31 -9.12 13.84
C THR A 151 7.94 -8.75 12.51
N ARG A 152 7.18 -8.09 11.64
CA ARG A 152 7.61 -7.72 10.29
C ARG A 152 6.87 -6.52 9.73
N LYS A 153 7.46 -5.94 8.67
CA LYS A 153 6.80 -4.90 7.86
C LYS A 153 6.06 -5.56 6.71
N LEU A 154 4.84 -5.16 6.51
CA LEU A 154 4.02 -5.55 5.36
C LEU A 154 3.67 -4.31 4.54
N LYS A 155 3.46 -4.49 3.26
CA LYS A 155 2.92 -3.49 2.34
C LYS A 155 1.49 -3.88 2.01
N VAL A 156 0.56 -2.98 2.28
CA VAL A 156 -0.82 -3.10 1.81
C VAL A 156 -0.95 -2.23 0.58
N LYS A 157 -1.24 -2.86 -0.54
CA LYS A 157 -1.46 -2.20 -1.84
C LYS A 157 -2.95 -2.20 -2.12
N VAL A 158 -3.51 -1.03 -2.35
CA VAL A 158 -4.94 -0.87 -2.66
C VAL A 158 -5.06 -0.24 -4.03
N TYR A 159 -5.70 -0.93 -4.95
CA TYR A 159 -6.09 -0.42 -6.25
C TYR A 159 -7.56 -0.02 -6.23
N VAL A 160 -7.84 1.19 -6.68
CA VAL A 160 -9.18 1.72 -6.83
C VAL A 160 -9.54 1.65 -8.31
N PRO A 161 -10.58 0.90 -8.71
CA PRO A 161 -10.94 0.79 -10.12
C PRO A 161 -11.39 2.14 -10.69
N GLU A 162 -11.21 2.30 -12.00
CA GLU A 162 -11.83 3.38 -12.74
C GLU A 162 -13.34 3.15 -12.79
N SER A 163 -14.15 4.19 -12.56
CA SER A 163 -15.60 4.08 -12.76
C SER A 163 -15.90 4.02 -14.25
N GLU A 164 -16.50 2.93 -14.71
CA GLU A 164 -17.05 2.83 -16.06
C GLU A 164 -18.26 3.77 -16.20
N GLY A 165 -18.02 4.97 -16.68
CA GLY A 165 -19.08 5.95 -16.98
C GLY A 165 -19.03 7.18 -16.08
N GLY A 166 -18.26 8.11 -16.43
CA GLY A 166 -18.21 9.56 -16.32
C GLY A 166 -19.08 10.36 -15.33
N GLU A 167 -19.91 9.76 -14.51
CA GLU A 167 -20.72 10.45 -13.52
C GLU A 167 -20.66 9.71 -12.18
N MET A 168 -19.60 9.94 -11.40
CA MET A 168 -19.69 9.71 -9.98
C MET A 168 -20.75 10.65 -9.42
N SER A 169 -21.74 10.07 -8.74
CA SER A 169 -22.87 10.77 -8.14
C SER A 169 -22.44 12.05 -7.43
N ALA A 170 -23.20 13.10 -7.69
CA ALA A 170 -23.03 14.51 -7.42
C ALA A 170 -22.82 14.93 -5.95
N GLY A 171 -21.86 14.32 -5.27
CA GLY A 171 -21.39 14.76 -3.95
C GLY A 171 -20.07 15.50 -4.00
N MET A 172 -19.21 15.18 -4.98
CA MET A 172 -17.92 15.84 -5.16
C MET A 172 -17.70 16.10 -6.65
N SER A 173 -17.87 17.33 -7.03
CA SER A 173 -17.72 17.85 -8.39
C SER A 173 -16.47 17.30 -9.08
N GLY A 174 -16.64 16.33 -10.00
CA GLY A 174 -15.66 15.98 -11.03
C GLY A 174 -14.30 15.50 -10.55
N SER A 175 -14.17 14.99 -9.32
CA SER A 175 -12.90 14.49 -8.82
C SER A 175 -12.74 13.00 -9.12
N SER A 176 -11.62 12.65 -9.74
CA SER A 176 -11.18 11.28 -9.99
C SER A 176 -10.71 10.54 -8.71
N TYR A 177 -11.17 10.97 -7.53
CA TYR A 177 -10.72 10.44 -6.24
C TYR A 177 -11.87 9.73 -5.51
N ALA A 178 -11.54 8.61 -4.87
CA ALA A 178 -12.39 7.93 -3.91
C ALA A 178 -11.86 8.12 -2.48
N CYS A 179 -12.77 8.34 -1.53
CA CYS A 179 -12.42 8.33 -0.11
C CYS A 179 -12.33 6.88 0.38
N VAL A 180 -11.13 6.42 0.69
CA VAL A 180 -10.86 5.05 1.13
C VAL A 180 -10.38 5.03 2.57
N GLY A 181 -10.94 4.12 3.37
CA GLY A 181 -10.48 3.76 4.70
C GLY A 181 -9.74 2.43 4.64
N LEU A 182 -8.50 2.40 5.13
CA LEU A 182 -7.77 1.17 5.44
C LEU A 182 -7.90 0.94 6.95
N LEU A 183 -8.81 0.06 7.35
CA LEU A 183 -9.02 -0.30 8.74
C LEU A 183 -8.11 -1.49 9.08
N ILE A 184 -7.25 -1.27 10.06
CA ILE A 184 -6.40 -2.30 10.64
C ILE A 184 -6.88 -2.53 12.07
N GLU A 185 -7.23 -3.74 12.38
CA GLU A 185 -7.60 -4.16 13.72
C GLU A 185 -6.67 -5.28 14.18
N HIS A 186 -6.55 -5.46 15.47
CA HIS A 186 -5.73 -6.51 16.04
C HIS A 186 -6.28 -7.00 17.37
N GLN A 187 -5.95 -8.25 17.70
CA GLN A 187 -6.17 -8.86 19.00
C GLN A 187 -5.01 -9.79 19.33
N PRO A 188 -4.84 -10.18 20.61
CA PRO A 188 -3.90 -11.25 20.96
C PRO A 188 -4.25 -12.51 20.20
N GLY A 189 -3.29 -13.08 19.47
CA GLY A 189 -3.47 -14.38 18.81
C GLY A 189 -3.64 -15.49 19.83
N VAL A 190 -4.39 -16.53 19.46
CA VAL A 190 -4.55 -17.71 20.31
C VAL A 190 -3.21 -18.43 20.37
N VAL A 191 -2.58 -18.40 21.53
CA VAL A 191 -1.41 -19.23 21.82
C VAL A 191 -1.93 -20.60 22.26
N SER A 192 -1.71 -21.63 21.43
CA SER A 192 -2.08 -22.98 21.78
C SER A 192 -1.18 -23.51 22.91
N GLY A 193 -1.76 -23.78 24.08
CA GLY A 193 -1.09 -24.34 25.24
C GLY A 193 -0.55 -23.32 26.25
N PHE A 194 -0.41 -23.78 27.48
CA PHE A 194 0.25 -23.02 28.54
C PHE A 194 1.76 -23.16 28.37
N ASN A 195 2.41 -22.19 27.72
CA ASN A 195 3.86 -22.09 27.76
C ASN A 195 4.26 -21.44 29.09
N ARG A 196 4.78 -22.24 30.02
CA ARG A 196 5.50 -21.76 31.22
C ARG A 196 6.97 -21.51 30.86
#